data_ca3aefdfba490d44c3e2972b8d6bfba7
#
_entry.id   ca3aefdfba490d44c3e2972b8d6bfba7
#
_cell.length_a   1.000
_cell.length_b   1.000
_cell.length_c   1.000
_cell.angle_alpha   90.00
_cell.angle_beta   90.00
_cell.angle_gamma   90.00
#
_symmetry.space_group_name_H-M   'P 1'
#
loop_
_entity.id
_entity.type
_entity.pdbx_description
1 polymer ?
#
loop_
_entity_poly.entity_id
_entity_poly.type
_entity_poly.pdbx_seq_one_letter_code
_entity_poly.pdbx_strand_id
1 'polypeptide(L)'
;MNQRPSMPTQTAPARKSISQSSQPLSSSTPVPAAGDGYSGIKEKSGSLHSIIEHVMTYTFPLLCAVNLYFAARELSWVSLAVVIILGVPIAWILADFVSGLIHWFADTYGADDTPLFGPWLIKPFRQHHLYARDICTHNLVLTIGNSCTGAAPLQVGLLYFLLSDDDVSITNAALAFVFNLFTMAMVATNVLHKWAHAEKTNWLVSRLQRSRVFLSPAHHHLHHTPPFDSNYCITNGWLNPLLERIRFFRNMEATLSAIGIKPNESSYAAVSLSRNLAPAKTDLREG
;
A
#
# COMPACT_ATOMS: atom_id res chain seq x y z
N MET A 1 51.24 59.39 23.35
CA MET A 1 50.61 58.84 24.54
C MET A 1 49.13 58.75 24.29
N ASN A 2 48.65 57.62 23.87
CA ASN A 2 47.22 57.41 23.55
C ASN A 2 46.74 56.20 24.35
N GLN A 3 46.04 56.46 25.40
CA GLN A 3 45.39 55.46 26.23
C GLN A 3 44.06 55.05 25.57
N ARG A 4 43.89 53.73 25.28
CA ARG A 4 42.60 53.14 24.90
C ARG A 4 41.80 52.84 26.18
N PRO A 5 40.48 53.06 26.22
CA PRO A 5 39.62 52.68 27.31
C PRO A 5 39.32 51.16 27.27
N SER A 6 39.37 50.55 28.42
CA SER A 6 39.03 49.13 28.71
C SER A 6 37.51 48.93 28.64
N MET A 7 37.06 47.89 27.91
CA MET A 7 35.65 47.43 27.91
C MET A 7 35.36 46.63 29.19
N PRO A 8 34.14 46.72 29.73
CA PRO A 8 33.72 45.93 30.87
C PRO A 8 33.39 44.48 30.47
N THR A 9 33.92 43.54 31.22
CA THR A 9 33.61 42.09 31.17
C THR A 9 32.17 41.83 31.58
N GLN A 10 31.34 41.34 30.68
CA GLN A 10 30.00 40.78 30.98
C GLN A 10 30.19 39.38 31.59
N THR A 11 29.76 39.21 32.82
CA THR A 11 29.63 37.91 33.52
C THR A 11 28.39 37.18 33.00
N ALA A 12 28.56 35.96 32.49
CA ALA A 12 27.49 35.10 32.07
C ALA A 12 26.63 34.61 33.26
N PRO A 13 25.29 34.53 33.08
CA PRO A 13 24.45 34.05 34.17
C PRO A 13 24.63 32.53 34.44
N ALA A 14 24.63 32.18 35.70
CA ALA A 14 24.76 30.79 36.19
C ALA A 14 23.67 29.86 35.66
N ARG A 15 24.09 28.75 35.09
CA ARG A 15 23.24 27.64 34.62
C ARG A 15 22.66 26.92 35.85
N LYS A 16 21.33 27.11 36.10
CA LYS A 16 20.62 26.32 37.10
C LYS A 16 20.58 24.85 36.63
N SER A 17 21.25 23.99 37.38
CA SER A 17 21.16 22.55 37.26
C SER A 17 19.77 22.10 37.71
N ILE A 18 18.92 21.69 36.78
CA ILE A 18 17.72 20.94 37.08
C ILE A 18 18.13 19.48 37.26
N SER A 19 18.14 19.04 38.50
CA SER A 19 18.29 17.63 38.85
C SER A 19 17.00 16.91 38.43
N GLN A 20 17.01 16.27 37.29
CA GLN A 20 15.98 15.30 36.95
C GLN A 20 16.29 14.00 37.67
N SER A 21 15.44 13.66 38.64
CA SER A 21 15.39 12.34 39.26
C SER A 21 14.97 11.34 38.19
N SER A 22 15.93 10.60 37.66
CA SER A 22 15.68 9.45 36.81
C SER A 22 15.17 8.29 37.68
N GLN A 23 13.84 8.15 37.76
CA GLN A 23 13.26 6.86 38.14
C GLN A 23 13.37 5.93 36.94
N PRO A 24 13.87 4.68 37.09
CA PRO A 24 13.84 3.71 36.02
C PRO A 24 12.38 3.27 35.76
N LEU A 25 11.84 3.52 34.57
CA LEU A 25 10.64 2.86 34.09
C LEU A 25 10.95 1.37 33.92
N SER A 26 10.72 0.59 34.98
CA SER A 26 10.62 -0.86 34.87
C SER A 26 9.20 -1.22 34.49
N SER A 27 8.94 -1.41 33.22
CA SER A 27 7.97 -2.37 32.69
C SER A 27 8.34 -2.65 31.25
N SER A 28 9.26 -3.58 31.07
CA SER A 28 9.45 -4.28 29.82
C SER A 28 8.22 -5.17 29.61
N THR A 29 7.17 -4.65 28.99
CA THR A 29 6.23 -5.53 28.30
C THR A 29 6.99 -6.19 27.15
N PRO A 30 7.09 -7.52 27.10
CA PRO A 30 7.71 -8.20 25.98
C PRO A 30 6.98 -7.83 24.71
N VAL A 31 7.71 -7.39 23.68
CA VAL A 31 7.16 -7.35 22.31
C VAL A 31 6.73 -8.77 21.99
N PRO A 32 5.46 -9.05 21.63
CA PRO A 32 5.04 -10.39 21.26
C PRO A 32 5.92 -10.87 20.11
N ALA A 33 6.55 -12.03 20.29
CA ALA A 33 7.24 -12.69 19.19
C ALA A 33 6.27 -12.90 18.03
N ALA A 34 6.73 -12.72 16.80
CA ALA A 34 5.92 -12.93 15.60
C ALA A 34 5.39 -14.38 15.59
N GLY A 35 4.20 -14.58 16.14
CA GLY A 35 3.59 -15.90 16.30
C GLY A 35 2.53 -15.99 17.39
N ASP A 36 2.57 -15.14 18.41
CA ASP A 36 1.64 -15.26 19.52
C ASP A 36 0.36 -14.44 19.28
N GLY A 37 -0.65 -15.12 18.70
CA GLY A 37 -2.03 -14.95 19.11
C GLY A 37 -2.68 -13.57 18.95
N TYR A 38 -2.31 -12.73 17.97
CA TYR A 38 -3.23 -11.71 17.50
C TYR A 38 -4.28 -12.40 16.64
N SER A 39 -5.32 -12.94 17.29
CA SER A 39 -6.57 -13.22 16.60
C SER A 39 -7.08 -11.87 16.11
N GLY A 40 -6.79 -11.57 14.83
CA GLY A 40 -7.06 -10.29 14.20
C GLY A 40 -8.34 -9.70 14.72
N ILE A 41 -8.36 -8.39 14.92
CA ILE A 41 -9.61 -7.69 15.23
C ILE A 41 -10.57 -8.07 14.11
N LYS A 42 -11.32 -9.15 14.34
CA LYS A 42 -12.62 -9.33 13.72
C LYS A 42 -13.45 -8.20 14.27
N GLU A 43 -13.21 -6.98 13.77
CA GLU A 43 -14.28 -6.01 13.82
C GLU A 43 -15.45 -6.78 13.25
N LYS A 44 -16.48 -6.98 14.04
CA LYS A 44 -17.77 -7.44 13.58
C LYS A 44 -18.19 -6.41 12.54
N SER A 45 -17.72 -6.58 11.29
CA SER A 45 -18.29 -5.87 10.16
C SER A 45 -19.77 -6.15 10.30
N GLY A 46 -20.61 -5.11 10.27
CA GLY A 46 -22.04 -5.29 10.42
C GLY A 46 -22.48 -6.38 9.44
N SER A 47 -23.47 -7.18 9.80
CA SER A 47 -23.91 -8.32 8.97
C SER A 47 -24.14 -7.94 7.50
N LEU A 48 -24.61 -6.71 7.24
CA LEU A 48 -24.80 -6.16 5.89
C LEU A 48 -23.48 -5.98 5.14
N HIS A 49 -22.44 -5.42 5.77
CA HIS A 49 -21.13 -5.24 5.12
C HIS A 49 -20.53 -6.60 4.72
N SER A 50 -20.56 -7.57 5.61
CA SER A 50 -20.08 -8.93 5.30
C SER A 50 -20.87 -9.58 4.16
N ILE A 51 -22.19 -9.38 4.09
CA ILE A 51 -23.01 -9.86 2.97
C ILE A 51 -22.56 -9.20 1.66
N ILE A 52 -22.36 -7.88 1.66
CA ILE A 52 -21.90 -7.15 0.47
C ILE A 52 -20.55 -7.68 0.00
N GLU A 53 -19.58 -7.84 0.89
CA GLU A 53 -18.26 -8.40 0.53
C GLU A 53 -18.37 -9.79 -0.09
N HIS A 54 -19.19 -10.68 0.48
CA HIS A 54 -19.41 -12.00 -0.07
C HIS A 54 -20.04 -11.91 -1.47
N VAL A 55 -21.10 -11.17 -1.62
CA VAL A 55 -21.77 -10.99 -2.93
C VAL A 55 -20.79 -10.43 -3.95
N MET A 56 -20.06 -9.35 -3.60
CA MET A 56 -19.15 -8.70 -4.54
C MET A 56 -17.94 -9.57 -4.88
N THR A 57 -17.41 -10.37 -3.95
CA THR A 57 -16.32 -11.30 -4.23
C THR A 57 -16.66 -12.29 -5.34
N TYR A 58 -17.90 -12.75 -5.41
CA TYR A 58 -18.32 -13.74 -6.42
C TYR A 58 -18.95 -13.11 -7.66
N THR A 59 -19.59 -11.95 -7.55
CA THR A 59 -20.21 -11.28 -8.71
C THR A 59 -19.25 -10.42 -9.52
N PHE A 60 -18.22 -9.84 -8.89
CA PHE A 60 -17.23 -9.01 -9.58
C PHE A 60 -16.52 -9.74 -10.74
N PRO A 61 -16.01 -10.98 -10.59
CA PRO A 61 -15.40 -11.71 -11.71
C PRO A 61 -16.38 -11.96 -12.86
N LEU A 62 -17.66 -12.20 -12.57
CA LEU A 62 -18.69 -12.38 -13.59
C LEU A 62 -18.91 -11.07 -14.35
N LEU A 63 -19.00 -9.95 -13.65
CA LEU A 63 -19.15 -8.63 -14.25
C LEU A 63 -17.95 -8.27 -15.13
N CYS A 64 -16.73 -8.59 -14.67
CA CYS A 64 -15.53 -8.44 -15.48
C CYS A 64 -15.57 -9.30 -16.75
N ALA A 65 -16.01 -10.55 -16.65
CA ALA A 65 -16.13 -11.45 -17.82
C ALA A 65 -17.14 -10.93 -18.84
N VAL A 66 -18.29 -10.38 -18.39
CA VAL A 66 -19.29 -9.75 -19.23
C VAL A 66 -18.70 -8.53 -19.95
N ASN A 67 -18.00 -7.65 -19.23
CA ASN A 67 -17.34 -6.48 -19.82
C ASN A 67 -16.27 -6.87 -20.84
N LEU A 68 -15.44 -7.89 -20.54
CA LEU A 68 -14.46 -8.42 -21.51
C LEU A 68 -15.13 -8.94 -22.77
N TYR A 69 -16.25 -9.64 -22.65
CA TYR A 69 -17.01 -10.14 -23.80
C TYR A 69 -17.52 -8.98 -24.65
N PHE A 70 -18.20 -7.99 -24.07
CA PHE A 70 -18.73 -6.85 -24.80
C PHE A 70 -17.64 -6.00 -25.45
N ALA A 71 -16.51 -5.78 -24.79
CA ALA A 71 -15.37 -5.06 -25.37
C ALA A 71 -14.69 -5.87 -26.49
N ALA A 72 -14.50 -7.19 -26.30
CA ALA A 72 -13.80 -8.04 -27.25
C ALA A 72 -14.59 -8.26 -28.56
N ARG A 73 -15.92 -8.35 -28.51
CA ARG A 73 -16.75 -8.57 -29.71
C ARG A 73 -16.66 -7.42 -30.71
N GLU A 74 -16.32 -6.20 -30.29
CA GLU A 74 -16.14 -5.02 -31.12
C GLU A 74 -14.73 -4.97 -31.77
N LEU A 75 -13.85 -5.90 -31.44
CA LEU A 75 -12.47 -5.96 -31.93
C LEU A 75 -12.32 -7.07 -32.98
N SER A 76 -11.63 -6.77 -34.06
CA SER A 76 -11.15 -7.81 -34.99
C SER A 76 -10.13 -8.71 -34.25
N TRP A 77 -9.90 -9.93 -34.75
CA TRP A 77 -8.89 -10.85 -34.16
C TRP A 77 -7.50 -10.23 -34.08
N VAL A 78 -7.10 -9.42 -35.06
CA VAL A 78 -5.83 -8.71 -35.07
C VAL A 78 -5.81 -7.63 -34.00
N SER A 79 -6.87 -6.81 -33.91
CA SER A 79 -7.00 -5.76 -32.89
C SER A 79 -7.01 -6.37 -31.49
N LEU A 80 -7.75 -7.45 -31.27
CA LEU A 80 -7.79 -8.16 -29.99
C LEU A 80 -6.42 -8.70 -29.60
N ALA A 81 -5.69 -9.31 -30.54
CA ALA A 81 -4.32 -9.79 -30.28
C ALA A 81 -3.38 -8.64 -29.88
N VAL A 82 -3.45 -7.49 -30.57
CA VAL A 82 -2.67 -6.29 -30.22
C VAL A 82 -3.06 -5.77 -28.83
N VAL A 83 -4.36 -5.68 -28.54
CA VAL A 83 -4.85 -5.22 -27.22
C VAL A 83 -4.43 -6.17 -26.11
N ILE A 84 -4.39 -7.48 -26.33
CA ILE A 84 -3.89 -8.43 -25.33
C ILE A 84 -2.37 -8.25 -25.13
N ILE A 85 -1.59 -8.21 -26.21
CA ILE A 85 -0.12 -8.14 -26.13
C ILE A 85 0.34 -6.83 -25.46
N LEU A 86 -0.30 -5.71 -25.76
CA LEU A 86 0.08 -4.40 -25.22
C LEU A 86 -0.73 -4.04 -23.97
N GLY A 87 -2.02 -4.32 -23.97
CA GLY A 87 -2.92 -3.92 -22.90
C GLY A 87 -2.72 -4.67 -21.60
N VAL A 88 -2.39 -5.97 -21.63
CA VAL A 88 -2.09 -6.73 -20.39
C VAL A 88 -0.89 -6.14 -19.65
N PRO A 89 0.28 -5.91 -20.26
CA PRO A 89 1.40 -5.24 -19.59
C PRO A 89 1.05 -3.82 -19.11
N ILE A 90 0.33 -3.04 -19.92
CA ILE A 90 -0.09 -1.68 -19.54
C ILE A 90 -0.99 -1.73 -18.30
N ALA A 91 -2.02 -2.57 -18.31
CA ALA A 91 -2.94 -2.73 -17.18
C ALA A 91 -2.20 -3.16 -15.91
N TRP A 92 -1.21 -4.05 -16.05
CA TRP A 92 -0.39 -4.55 -14.95
C TRP A 92 0.51 -3.46 -14.34
N ILE A 93 1.17 -2.66 -15.20
CA ILE A 93 2.01 -1.52 -14.78
C ILE A 93 1.15 -0.42 -14.14
N LEU A 94 -0.02 -0.12 -14.70
CA LEU A 94 -0.95 0.85 -14.10
C LEU A 94 -1.44 0.38 -12.74
N ALA A 95 -1.75 -0.91 -12.58
CA ALA A 95 -2.15 -1.47 -11.29
C ALA A 95 -1.00 -1.38 -10.27
N ASP A 96 0.23 -1.65 -10.67
CA ASP A 96 1.41 -1.50 -9.81
C ASP A 96 1.57 -0.05 -9.34
N PHE A 97 1.44 0.91 -10.27
CA PHE A 97 1.53 2.34 -9.93
C PHE A 97 0.40 2.80 -9.00
N VAL A 98 -0.85 2.46 -9.33
CA VAL A 98 -2.01 2.89 -8.53
C VAL A 98 -2.03 2.21 -7.17
N SER A 99 -1.61 0.93 -7.09
CA SER A 99 -1.43 0.26 -5.79
C SER A 99 -0.42 0.99 -4.91
N GLY A 100 0.69 1.48 -5.51
CA GLY A 100 1.69 2.28 -4.81
C GLY A 100 1.14 3.62 -4.32
N LEU A 101 0.33 4.31 -5.12
CA LEU A 101 -0.32 5.57 -4.71
C LEU A 101 -1.27 5.37 -3.54
N ILE A 102 -2.11 4.33 -3.59
CA ILE A 102 -3.08 4.00 -2.53
C ILE A 102 -2.32 3.62 -1.25
N HIS A 103 -1.31 2.79 -1.35
CA HIS A 103 -0.49 2.34 -0.24
C HIS A 103 0.22 3.53 0.44
N TRP A 104 0.97 4.33 -0.35
CA TRP A 104 1.61 5.54 0.14
C TRP A 104 0.63 6.49 0.83
N PHE A 105 -0.55 6.72 0.22
CA PHE A 105 -1.56 7.58 0.82
C PHE A 105 -2.06 7.03 2.17
N ALA A 106 -2.37 5.74 2.24
CA ALA A 106 -2.87 5.10 3.45
C ALA A 106 -1.83 5.11 4.59
N ASP A 107 -0.55 4.95 4.25
CA ASP A 107 0.54 4.97 5.24
C ASP A 107 0.87 6.39 5.71
N THR A 108 0.69 7.38 4.83
CA THR A 108 1.21 8.74 5.06
C THR A 108 0.14 9.70 5.55
N TYR A 109 -1.08 9.63 5.02
CA TYR A 109 -2.14 10.61 5.27
C TYR A 109 -3.35 10.00 5.99
N GLY A 110 -4.22 10.89 6.50
CA GLY A 110 -5.43 10.52 7.21
C GLY A 110 -5.16 9.89 8.59
N ALA A 111 -6.21 9.43 9.23
CA ALA A 111 -6.19 8.75 10.52
C ALA A 111 -7.13 7.54 10.48
N ASP A 112 -7.00 6.63 11.46
CA ASP A 112 -7.80 5.41 11.52
C ASP A 112 -9.30 5.66 11.64
N ASP A 113 -9.69 6.85 12.09
CA ASP A 113 -11.06 7.34 12.24
C ASP A 113 -11.50 8.29 11.12
N THR A 114 -10.66 8.52 10.09
CA THR A 114 -11.05 9.34 8.94
C THR A 114 -12.35 8.79 8.31
N PRO A 115 -13.41 9.63 8.15
CA PRO A 115 -14.66 9.17 7.58
C PRO A 115 -14.48 8.47 6.24
N LEU A 116 -15.14 7.35 6.04
CA LEU A 116 -15.12 6.47 4.86
C LEU A 116 -13.80 5.71 4.65
N PHE A 117 -12.63 6.37 4.74
CA PHE A 117 -11.34 5.77 4.40
C PHE A 117 -10.59 5.19 5.60
N GLY A 118 -10.80 5.73 6.79
CA GLY A 118 -10.09 5.33 8.01
C GLY A 118 -10.20 3.84 8.30
N PRO A 119 -11.40 3.33 8.63
CA PRO A 119 -11.59 1.94 9.02
C PRO A 119 -11.32 0.93 7.88
N TRP A 120 -11.53 1.33 6.63
CA TRP A 120 -11.56 0.40 5.49
C TRP A 120 -10.30 0.38 4.66
N LEU A 121 -9.49 1.44 4.75
CA LEU A 121 -8.25 1.57 3.99
C LEU A 121 -7.06 1.88 4.91
N ILE A 122 -7.10 3.00 5.66
CA ILE A 122 -5.95 3.51 6.39
C ILE A 122 -5.55 2.55 7.53
N LYS A 123 -6.50 2.20 8.38
CA LYS A 123 -6.26 1.31 9.53
C LYS A 123 -5.71 -0.06 9.12
N PRO A 124 -6.30 -0.79 8.12
CA PRO A 124 -5.74 -2.06 7.68
C PRO A 124 -4.30 -1.97 7.18
N PHE A 125 -3.95 -0.93 6.39
CA PHE A 125 -2.59 -0.74 5.88
C PHE A 125 -1.59 -0.50 7.02
N ARG A 126 -1.90 0.38 7.97
CA ARG A 126 -1.03 0.66 9.13
C ARG A 126 -0.88 -0.53 10.07
N GLN A 127 -1.97 -1.24 10.36
CA GLN A 127 -1.92 -2.45 11.18
C GLN A 127 -1.10 -3.54 10.50
N HIS A 128 -1.13 -3.61 9.18
CA HIS A 128 -0.35 -4.56 8.41
C HIS A 128 1.17 -4.41 8.62
N HIS A 129 1.69 -3.19 8.82
CA HIS A 129 3.10 -2.99 9.18
C HIS A 129 3.49 -3.58 10.53
N LEU A 130 2.54 -3.64 11.47
CA LEU A 130 2.76 -4.23 12.80
C LEU A 130 2.60 -5.75 12.77
N TYR A 131 1.66 -6.26 11.97
CA TYR A 131 1.27 -7.66 11.90
C TYR A 131 1.23 -8.15 10.45
N ALA A 132 2.36 -8.02 9.75
CA ALA A 132 2.45 -8.26 8.31
C ALA A 132 1.96 -9.63 7.84
N ARG A 133 2.00 -10.64 8.71
CA ARG A 133 1.58 -12.02 8.39
C ARG A 133 0.10 -12.29 8.66
N ASP A 134 -0.62 -11.36 9.30
CA ASP A 134 -2.04 -11.54 9.58
C ASP A 134 -2.85 -11.71 8.28
N ILE A 135 -2.51 -10.99 7.21
CA ILE A 135 -3.12 -11.13 5.89
C ILE A 135 -3.07 -12.58 5.35
N CYS A 136 -2.09 -13.40 5.79
CA CYS A 136 -1.99 -14.79 5.38
C CYS A 136 -3.09 -15.68 5.98
N THR A 137 -3.71 -15.26 7.07
CA THR A 137 -4.82 -15.98 7.74
C THR A 137 -6.17 -15.69 7.08
N HIS A 138 -6.29 -14.61 6.30
CA HIS A 138 -7.54 -14.20 5.66
C HIS A 138 -8.00 -15.22 4.62
N ASN A 139 -9.29 -15.49 4.58
CA ASN A 139 -9.91 -16.20 3.46
C ASN A 139 -10.03 -15.28 2.22
N LEU A 140 -10.56 -15.80 1.11
CA LEU A 140 -10.68 -15.03 -0.13
C LEU A 140 -11.54 -13.76 0.05
N VAL A 141 -12.68 -13.86 0.73
CA VAL A 141 -13.60 -12.72 0.94
C VAL A 141 -12.92 -11.61 1.73
N LEU A 142 -12.25 -11.94 2.83
CA LEU A 142 -11.51 -10.96 3.62
C LEU A 142 -10.31 -10.37 2.85
N THR A 143 -9.75 -11.12 1.90
CA THR A 143 -8.60 -10.65 1.10
C THR A 143 -9.02 -9.66 0.01
N ILE A 144 -10.13 -9.92 -0.71
CA ILE A 144 -10.50 -9.13 -1.89
C ILE A 144 -11.89 -8.48 -1.84
N GLY A 145 -12.76 -8.83 -0.87
CA GLY A 145 -14.15 -8.40 -0.83
C GLY A 145 -14.33 -6.88 -0.84
N ASN A 146 -13.55 -6.16 -0.01
CA ASN A 146 -13.54 -4.70 0.00
C ASN A 146 -13.11 -4.11 -1.36
N SER A 147 -12.09 -4.68 -1.98
CA SER A 147 -11.61 -4.22 -3.28
C SER A 147 -12.59 -4.53 -4.41
N CYS A 148 -13.26 -5.68 -4.38
CA CYS A 148 -14.35 -6.00 -5.28
C CYS A 148 -15.52 -5.01 -5.13
N THR A 149 -15.89 -4.69 -3.87
CA THR A 149 -16.94 -3.72 -3.57
C THR A 149 -16.59 -2.32 -4.08
N GLY A 150 -15.36 -1.87 -3.86
CA GLY A 150 -14.88 -0.57 -4.34
C GLY A 150 -14.76 -0.49 -5.86
N ALA A 151 -14.39 -1.58 -6.53
CA ALA A 151 -14.24 -1.63 -7.98
C ALA A 151 -15.56 -1.90 -8.76
N ALA A 152 -16.58 -2.47 -8.11
CA ALA A 152 -17.84 -2.82 -8.74
C ALA A 152 -18.55 -1.63 -9.44
N PRO A 153 -18.63 -0.43 -8.84
CA PRO A 153 -19.23 0.73 -9.52
C PRO A 153 -18.52 1.08 -10.83
N LEU A 154 -17.19 0.92 -10.89
CA LEU A 154 -16.42 1.18 -12.12
C LEU A 154 -16.76 0.16 -13.21
N GLN A 155 -16.95 -1.09 -12.83
CA GLN A 155 -17.33 -2.16 -13.75
C GLN A 155 -18.79 -2.01 -14.24
N VAL A 156 -19.71 -1.57 -13.38
CA VAL A 156 -21.09 -1.26 -13.76
C VAL A 156 -21.12 -0.07 -14.73
N GLY A 157 -20.35 0.99 -14.44
CA GLY A 157 -20.21 2.14 -15.34
C GLY A 157 -19.61 1.75 -16.69
N LEU A 158 -18.61 0.85 -16.71
CA LEU A 158 -18.02 0.31 -17.93
C LEU A 158 -19.04 -0.49 -18.75
N LEU A 159 -19.82 -1.35 -18.08
CA LEU A 159 -20.88 -2.12 -18.74
C LEU A 159 -21.93 -1.18 -19.34
N TYR A 160 -22.37 -0.18 -18.57
CA TYR A 160 -23.30 0.83 -19.06
C TYR A 160 -22.75 1.54 -20.32
N PHE A 161 -21.48 1.96 -20.29
CA PHE A 161 -20.81 2.57 -21.45
C PHE A 161 -20.83 1.65 -22.67
N LEU A 162 -20.47 0.37 -22.51
CA LEU A 162 -20.43 -0.62 -23.60
C LEU A 162 -21.80 -0.99 -24.15
N LEU A 163 -22.88 -0.78 -23.37
CA LEU A 163 -24.27 -1.09 -23.81
C LEU A 163 -25.03 0.14 -24.29
N SER A 164 -24.55 1.36 -23.99
CA SER A 164 -25.26 2.61 -24.34
C SER A 164 -24.98 3.11 -25.74
N ASP A 165 -23.96 2.58 -26.41
CA ASP A 165 -23.57 2.97 -27.76
C ASP A 165 -23.71 1.75 -28.68
N ASP A 166 -24.58 1.84 -29.71
CA ASP A 166 -24.79 0.77 -30.67
C ASP A 166 -23.58 0.58 -31.61
N ASP A 167 -22.66 1.55 -31.68
CA ASP A 167 -21.46 1.53 -32.54
C ASP A 167 -20.20 1.95 -31.77
N VAL A 168 -19.82 1.12 -30.80
CA VAL A 168 -18.62 1.35 -30.01
C VAL A 168 -17.38 1.32 -30.90
N SER A 169 -16.64 2.42 -30.97
CA SER A 169 -15.42 2.48 -31.79
C SER A 169 -14.37 1.48 -31.32
N ILE A 170 -13.51 1.00 -32.21
CA ILE A 170 -12.41 0.08 -31.91
C ILE A 170 -11.51 0.65 -30.79
N THR A 171 -11.26 1.95 -30.80
CA THR A 171 -10.47 2.61 -29.75
C THR A 171 -11.14 2.54 -28.39
N ASN A 172 -12.44 2.83 -28.33
CA ASN A 172 -13.21 2.76 -27.09
C ASN A 172 -13.32 1.34 -26.56
N ALA A 173 -13.52 0.35 -27.44
CA ALA A 173 -13.53 -1.06 -27.09
C ALA A 173 -12.16 -1.53 -26.53
N ALA A 174 -11.06 -1.11 -27.17
CA ALA A 174 -9.71 -1.40 -26.70
C ALA A 174 -9.41 -0.76 -25.32
N LEU A 175 -9.79 0.50 -25.13
CA LEU A 175 -9.64 1.19 -23.83
C LEU A 175 -10.50 0.53 -22.75
N ALA A 176 -11.74 0.15 -23.06
CA ALA A 176 -12.63 -0.57 -22.17
C ALA A 176 -12.04 -1.93 -21.74
N PHE A 177 -11.47 -2.66 -22.69
CA PHE A 177 -10.79 -3.93 -22.43
C PHE A 177 -9.60 -3.76 -21.47
N VAL A 178 -8.72 -2.79 -21.75
CA VAL A 178 -7.55 -2.49 -20.91
C VAL A 178 -7.99 -1.99 -19.52
N PHE A 179 -9.00 -1.15 -19.44
CA PHE A 179 -9.52 -0.65 -18.15
C PHE A 179 -10.10 -1.80 -17.30
N ASN A 180 -10.80 -2.74 -17.93
CA ASN A 180 -11.30 -3.93 -17.24
C ASN A 180 -10.13 -4.78 -16.70
N LEU A 181 -9.10 -5.04 -17.50
CA LEU A 181 -7.89 -5.75 -17.04
C LEU A 181 -7.20 -5.01 -15.90
N PHE A 182 -7.13 -3.70 -15.96
CA PHE A 182 -6.57 -2.88 -14.88
C PHE A 182 -7.33 -3.05 -13.56
N THR A 183 -8.65 -2.97 -13.57
CA THR A 183 -9.45 -3.14 -12.35
C THR A 183 -9.35 -4.57 -11.79
N MET A 184 -9.30 -5.58 -12.67
CA MET A 184 -9.01 -6.96 -12.26
C MET A 184 -7.63 -7.08 -11.60
N ALA A 185 -6.60 -6.45 -12.17
CA ALA A 185 -5.25 -6.44 -11.61
C ALA A 185 -5.21 -5.73 -10.24
N MET A 186 -5.96 -4.63 -10.08
CA MET A 186 -6.08 -3.92 -8.79
C MET A 186 -6.69 -4.82 -7.70
N VAL A 187 -7.74 -5.57 -8.01
CA VAL A 187 -8.32 -6.53 -7.06
C VAL A 187 -7.35 -7.67 -6.78
N ALA A 188 -6.68 -8.21 -7.81
CA ALA A 188 -5.69 -9.27 -7.66
C ALA A 188 -4.48 -8.84 -6.81
N THR A 189 -4.14 -7.56 -6.75
CA THR A 189 -3.03 -7.01 -5.97
C THR A 189 -3.06 -7.47 -4.51
N ASN A 190 -4.24 -7.53 -3.88
CA ASN A 190 -4.35 -8.01 -2.50
C ASN A 190 -3.96 -9.48 -2.33
N VAL A 191 -4.24 -10.32 -3.33
CA VAL A 191 -3.82 -11.73 -3.34
C VAL A 191 -2.31 -11.83 -3.55
N LEU A 192 -1.75 -11.02 -4.46
CA LEU A 192 -0.31 -10.97 -4.73
C LEU A 192 0.46 -10.50 -3.50
N HIS A 193 -0.05 -9.49 -2.81
CA HIS A 193 0.47 -8.96 -1.56
C HIS A 193 0.43 -10.03 -0.45
N LYS A 194 -0.71 -10.72 -0.27
CA LYS A 194 -0.82 -11.85 0.65
C LYS A 194 0.22 -12.93 0.35
N TRP A 195 0.43 -13.30 -0.92
CA TRP A 195 1.43 -14.28 -1.29
C TRP A 195 2.86 -13.81 -1.04
N ALA A 196 3.14 -12.50 -1.07
CA ALA A 196 4.45 -11.96 -0.72
C ALA A 196 4.77 -12.11 0.77
N HIS A 197 3.77 -12.24 1.65
CA HIS A 197 3.94 -12.50 3.08
C HIS A 197 3.87 -13.99 3.45
N ALA A 198 3.42 -14.85 2.53
CA ALA A 198 3.26 -16.27 2.82
C ALA A 198 4.61 -16.98 2.97
N GLU A 199 4.76 -17.82 4.00
CA GLU A 199 5.98 -18.64 4.18
C GLU A 199 6.21 -19.61 3.03
N LYS A 200 5.12 -20.17 2.52
CA LYS A 200 5.14 -21.13 1.41
C LYS A 200 4.03 -20.80 0.43
N THR A 201 4.38 -20.82 -0.83
CA THR A 201 3.43 -20.72 -1.94
C THR A 201 3.57 -21.97 -2.82
N ASN A 202 2.58 -22.22 -3.68
CA ASN A 202 2.71 -23.31 -4.64
C ASN A 202 3.83 -23.01 -5.67
N TRP A 203 4.24 -24.04 -6.42
CA TRP A 203 5.37 -23.94 -7.34
C TRP A 203 5.18 -22.86 -8.43
N LEU A 204 3.96 -22.67 -8.92
CA LEU A 204 3.63 -21.68 -9.96
C LEU A 204 3.77 -20.25 -9.41
N VAL A 205 3.14 -19.97 -8.27
CA VAL A 205 3.25 -18.66 -7.60
C VAL A 205 4.72 -18.35 -7.29
N SER A 206 5.45 -19.31 -6.70
CA SER A 206 6.88 -19.16 -6.41
C SER A 206 7.71 -18.86 -7.67
N ARG A 207 7.37 -19.47 -8.81
CA ARG A 207 8.05 -19.20 -10.08
C ARG A 207 7.74 -17.80 -10.59
N LEU A 208 6.48 -17.36 -10.54
CA LEU A 208 6.07 -16.01 -10.96
C LEU A 208 6.63 -14.93 -10.05
N GLN A 209 6.78 -15.18 -8.75
CA GLN A 209 7.48 -14.29 -7.83
C GLN A 209 8.98 -14.18 -8.13
N ARG A 210 9.66 -15.31 -8.43
CA ARG A 210 11.08 -15.30 -8.83
C ARG A 210 11.32 -14.57 -10.14
N SER A 211 10.41 -14.69 -11.11
CA SER A 211 10.47 -13.96 -12.37
C SER A 211 9.97 -12.50 -12.27
N ARG A 212 9.56 -12.07 -11.07
CA ARG A 212 9.02 -10.73 -10.78
C ARG A 212 7.75 -10.37 -11.56
N VAL A 213 7.04 -11.35 -12.10
CA VAL A 213 5.69 -11.14 -12.66
C VAL A 213 4.71 -10.87 -11.51
N PHE A 214 4.88 -11.55 -10.39
CA PHE A 214 4.18 -11.27 -9.14
C PHE A 214 5.13 -10.63 -8.13
N LEU A 215 4.57 -9.90 -7.17
CA LEU A 215 5.31 -9.29 -6.07
C LEU A 215 6.20 -10.34 -5.37
N SER A 216 7.50 -10.10 -5.34
CA SER A 216 8.42 -11.02 -4.67
C SER A 216 8.49 -10.71 -3.16
N PRO A 217 8.57 -11.75 -2.30
CA PRO A 217 8.75 -11.55 -0.86
C PRO A 217 9.95 -10.67 -0.51
N ALA A 218 11.10 -10.91 -1.15
CA ALA A 218 12.31 -10.15 -0.90
C ALA A 218 12.18 -8.66 -1.27
N HIS A 219 11.46 -8.35 -2.36
CA HIS A 219 11.23 -6.97 -2.76
C HIS A 219 10.26 -6.27 -1.82
N HIS A 220 9.17 -6.95 -1.44
CA HIS A 220 8.18 -6.39 -0.52
C HIS A 220 8.72 -6.21 0.90
N HIS A 221 9.67 -7.06 1.31
CA HIS A 221 10.37 -6.91 2.59
C HIS A 221 11.11 -5.55 2.72
N LEU A 222 11.55 -4.95 1.60
CA LEU A 222 12.17 -3.63 1.64
C LEU A 222 11.18 -2.57 2.13
N HIS A 223 9.90 -2.66 1.73
CA HIS A 223 8.84 -1.81 2.24
C HIS A 223 8.59 -2.03 3.74
N HIS A 224 8.59 -3.29 4.20
CA HIS A 224 8.45 -3.65 5.61
C HIS A 224 9.71 -3.42 6.46
N THR A 225 10.70 -2.70 5.93
CA THR A 225 11.90 -2.29 6.69
C THR A 225 11.73 -0.84 7.13
N PRO A 226 11.84 -0.53 8.44
CA PRO A 226 11.72 0.85 8.91
C PRO A 226 12.68 1.80 8.17
N PRO A 227 12.23 2.99 7.76
CA PRO A 227 11.05 3.73 8.21
C PRO A 227 9.73 3.47 7.44
N PHE A 228 9.62 2.44 6.62
CA PHE A 228 8.44 2.09 5.82
C PHE A 228 8.05 3.15 4.78
N ASP A 229 9.04 3.94 4.32
CA ASP A 229 8.84 5.12 3.46
C ASP A 229 9.30 4.90 2.01
N SER A 230 9.30 3.64 1.55
CA SER A 230 9.78 3.24 0.24
C SER A 230 9.07 2.00 -0.30
N ASN A 231 9.18 1.76 -1.63
CA ASN A 231 8.70 0.53 -2.28
C ASN A 231 7.20 0.26 -2.11
N TYR A 232 6.37 1.28 -2.28
CA TYR A 232 4.92 1.22 -2.06
C TYR A 232 4.14 0.42 -3.11
N CYS A 233 4.69 0.19 -4.33
CA CYS A 233 4.01 -0.60 -5.36
C CYS A 233 4.02 -2.08 -5.01
N ILE A 234 2.83 -2.70 -4.94
CA ILE A 234 2.62 -4.04 -4.38
C ILE A 234 1.89 -5.01 -5.30
N THR A 235 1.72 -4.68 -6.60
CA THR A 235 1.24 -5.65 -7.59
C THR A 235 2.37 -6.56 -8.04
N ASN A 236 3.46 -6.01 -8.52
CA ASN A 236 4.70 -6.73 -8.84
C ASN A 236 5.98 -5.97 -8.42
N GLY A 237 5.85 -4.68 -8.09
CA GLY A 237 6.94 -3.82 -7.64
C GLY A 237 7.88 -3.36 -8.76
N TRP A 238 7.50 -3.48 -10.04
CA TRP A 238 8.37 -3.08 -11.15
C TRP A 238 8.68 -1.60 -11.16
N LEU A 239 7.72 -0.77 -10.74
CA LEU A 239 7.90 0.67 -10.73
C LEU A 239 8.68 1.18 -9.52
N ASN A 240 8.80 0.42 -8.44
CA ASN A 240 9.49 0.86 -7.24
C ASN A 240 10.90 1.40 -7.49
N PRO A 241 11.81 0.70 -8.24
CA PRO A 241 13.16 1.21 -8.46
C PRO A 241 13.19 2.56 -9.20
N LEU A 242 12.26 2.77 -10.14
CA LEU A 242 12.14 4.04 -10.87
C LEU A 242 11.62 5.15 -9.96
N LEU A 243 10.52 4.88 -9.24
CA LEU A 243 9.87 5.86 -8.35
C LEU A 243 10.78 6.27 -7.20
N GLU A 244 11.55 5.33 -6.64
CA GLU A 244 12.57 5.62 -5.63
C GLU A 244 13.70 6.49 -6.20
N ARG A 245 14.22 6.15 -7.39
CA ARG A 245 15.29 6.90 -8.04
C ARG A 245 14.92 8.36 -8.28
N ILE A 246 13.69 8.63 -8.72
CA ILE A 246 13.18 10.00 -8.95
C ILE A 246 12.57 10.62 -7.68
N ARG A 247 12.59 9.91 -6.55
CA ARG A 247 12.04 10.34 -5.25
C ARG A 247 10.57 10.76 -5.36
N PHE A 248 9.78 10.03 -6.14
CA PHE A 248 8.43 10.41 -6.54
C PHE A 248 7.53 10.71 -5.33
N PHE A 249 7.40 9.76 -4.40
CA PHE A 249 6.52 9.92 -3.24
C PHE A 249 6.99 11.03 -2.31
N ARG A 250 8.30 11.18 -2.08
CA ARG A 250 8.87 12.28 -1.27
C ARG A 250 8.64 13.66 -1.89
N ASN A 251 8.72 13.75 -3.22
CA ASN A 251 8.43 15.00 -3.94
C ASN A 251 6.93 15.32 -3.84
N MET A 252 6.05 14.32 -3.91
CA MET A 252 4.61 14.51 -3.66
C MET A 252 4.34 15.00 -2.23
N GLU A 253 4.97 14.41 -1.21
CA GLU A 253 4.86 14.84 0.18
C GLU A 253 5.30 16.29 0.36
N ALA A 254 6.43 16.67 -0.23
CA ALA A 254 6.92 18.05 -0.20
C ALA A 254 5.94 19.03 -0.87
N THR A 255 5.39 18.66 -2.03
CA THR A 255 4.41 19.45 -2.77
C THR A 255 3.11 19.62 -1.97
N LEU A 256 2.56 18.52 -1.43
CA LEU A 256 1.35 18.57 -0.61
C LEU A 256 1.55 19.38 0.68
N SER A 257 2.72 19.22 1.32
CA SER A 257 3.08 20.00 2.51
C SER A 257 3.18 21.51 2.23
N ALA A 258 3.67 21.91 1.05
CA ALA A 258 3.76 23.31 0.63
C ALA A 258 2.38 23.97 0.47
N ILE A 259 1.34 23.18 0.16
CA ILE A 259 -0.06 23.67 0.10
C ILE A 259 -0.85 23.41 1.40
N GLY A 260 -0.17 23.02 2.49
CA GLY A 260 -0.76 22.84 3.82
C GLY A 260 -1.28 21.43 4.14
N ILE A 261 -1.20 20.47 3.22
CA ILE A 261 -1.58 19.06 3.44
C ILE A 261 -0.37 18.33 3.99
N LYS A 262 -0.33 18.13 5.31
CA LYS A 262 0.80 17.50 6.00
C LYS A 262 0.57 15.99 6.22
N PRO A 263 1.63 15.18 6.19
CA PRO A 263 1.59 13.80 6.65
C PRO A 263 1.05 13.68 8.07
N ASN A 264 0.39 12.59 8.37
CA ASN A 264 -0.12 12.34 9.71
C ASN A 264 1.03 11.93 10.64
N GLU A 265 1.27 12.69 11.70
CA GLU A 265 2.32 12.43 12.69
C GLU A 265 2.16 11.08 13.38
N SER A 266 0.93 10.57 13.55
CA SER A 266 0.69 9.27 14.16
C SER A 266 1.21 8.10 13.30
N SER A 267 1.30 8.25 11.98
CA SER A 267 1.91 7.24 11.10
C SER A 267 3.41 7.12 11.32
N TYR A 268 4.08 8.26 11.53
CA TYR A 268 5.51 8.31 11.87
C TYR A 268 5.79 7.99 13.34
N ALA A 269 4.85 8.22 14.25
CA ALA A 269 4.98 7.84 15.66
C ALA A 269 5.03 6.32 15.82
N ALA A 270 4.19 5.58 15.10
CA ALA A 270 4.27 4.11 15.08
C ALA A 270 5.62 3.63 14.53
N VAL A 271 6.16 4.31 13.51
CA VAL A 271 7.47 4.06 12.92
C VAL A 271 8.61 4.41 13.88
N SER A 272 8.53 5.54 14.60
CA SER A 272 9.55 5.93 15.57
C SER A 272 9.57 4.99 16.78
N LEU A 273 8.42 4.48 17.21
CA LEU A 273 8.33 3.49 18.26
C LEU A 273 8.99 2.17 17.84
N SER A 274 8.75 1.72 16.61
CA SER A 274 9.41 0.53 16.06
C SER A 274 10.92 0.69 15.89
N ARG A 275 11.41 1.90 15.54
CA ARG A 275 12.85 2.21 15.51
C ARG A 275 13.52 2.13 16.87
N ASN A 276 12.83 2.57 17.92
CA ASN A 276 13.34 2.52 19.29
C ASN A 276 13.30 1.10 19.89
N LEU A 277 12.50 0.21 19.32
CA LEU A 277 12.35 -1.19 19.73
C LEU A 277 13.19 -2.15 18.88
N ALA A 278 13.73 -1.70 17.73
CA ALA A 278 14.64 -2.51 16.93
C ALA A 278 15.97 -2.67 17.70
N PRO A 279 16.49 -3.90 17.92
CA PRO A 279 17.79 -4.10 18.53
C PRO A 279 18.84 -3.36 17.71
N ALA A 280 19.73 -2.63 18.41
CA ALA A 280 20.87 -1.99 17.79
C ALA A 280 21.58 -3.02 16.90
N LYS A 281 21.77 -2.70 15.62
CA LYS A 281 22.57 -3.54 14.73
C LYS A 281 23.93 -3.68 15.40
N THR A 282 24.21 -4.87 15.94
CA THR A 282 25.55 -5.25 16.33
C THR A 282 26.40 -5.17 15.06
N ASP A 283 27.27 -4.19 14.99
CA ASP A 283 28.34 -4.12 14.01
C ASP A 283 29.23 -5.37 14.22
N LEU A 284 28.87 -6.44 13.53
CA LEU A 284 29.80 -7.54 13.31
C LEU A 284 30.78 -7.07 12.22
N ARG A 285 31.70 -6.20 12.60
CA ARG A 285 33.00 -6.11 11.93
C ARG A 285 33.80 -7.27 12.46
N GLU A 286 33.72 -8.38 11.78
CA GLU A 286 34.71 -9.42 11.91
C GLU A 286 35.98 -8.97 11.18
N GLY A 287 37.09 -8.98 11.94
CA GLY A 287 38.44 -8.76 11.49
C GLY A 287 39.00 -9.94 10.66
#